data_fdce10d55088c044982b18eadb9d01fd
#
_entry.id   fdce10d55088c044982b18eadb9d01fd
#
_cell.length_a   1.000
_cell.length_b   1.000
_cell.length_c   1.000
_cell.angle_alpha   90.00
_cell.angle_beta   90.00
_cell.angle_gamma   90.00
#
_symmetry.space_group_name_H-M   'P 1'
#
loop_
_entity.id
_entity.type
_entity.pdbx_description
1 polymer ?
#
loop_
_entity_poly.entity_id
_entity_poly.type
_entity_poly.pdbx_seq_one_letter_code
_entity_poly.pdbx_strand_id
1 'polypeptide(L)' 'MVNQLLVTLVNSVLGSGKPTARNNYAYHCPFCNHHKPKLEVNLTENREGKNPWHCWACDVRGT' A
#
# COMPACT_ATOMS: atom_id res chain seq x y z
N MET A 1 1.97 -14.50 -0.89
CA MET A 1 0.70 -14.55 -0.14
C MET A 1 0.51 -13.25 0.62
N VAL A 2 -0.68 -12.67 0.58
CA VAL A 2 -0.97 -11.43 1.28
C VAL A 2 -1.12 -11.67 2.78
N ASN A 3 -0.51 -10.80 3.59
CA ASN A 3 -0.64 -10.87 5.04
C ASN A 3 -1.87 -10.07 5.47
N GLN A 4 -2.93 -10.78 5.90
CA GLN A 4 -4.21 -10.16 6.27
C GLN A 4 -4.09 -9.22 7.48
N LEU A 5 -3.17 -9.50 8.39
CA LEU A 5 -2.95 -8.60 9.53
C LEU A 5 -2.39 -7.26 9.07
N LEU A 6 -1.49 -7.28 8.10
CA LEU A 6 -0.96 -6.05 7.52
C LEU A 6 -2.04 -5.28 6.77
N VAL A 7 -2.88 -5.99 6.01
CA VAL A 7 -4.01 -5.35 5.30
C VAL A 7 -4.91 -4.64 6.30
N THR A 8 -5.29 -5.31 7.37
CA THR A 8 -6.15 -4.72 8.40
C THR A 8 -5.50 -3.49 9.04
N LEU A 9 -4.22 -3.60 9.39
CA LEU A 9 -3.49 -2.50 10.02
C LEU A 9 -3.38 -1.29 9.08
N VAL A 10 -2.99 -1.50 7.83
CA VAL A 10 -2.84 -0.42 6.87
C VAL A 10 -4.18 0.22 6.54
N ASN A 11 -5.24 -0.60 6.41
CA ASN A 11 -6.60 -0.08 6.18
C ASN A 11 -7.07 0.81 7.33
N SER A 12 -6.67 0.51 8.56
CA SER A 12 -7.06 1.33 9.71
C SER A 12 -6.38 2.71 9.72
N VAL A 13 -5.23 2.81 9.04
CA VAL A 13 -4.47 4.07 8.97
C VAL A 13 -4.79 4.86 7.70
N LEU A 14 -4.85 4.18 6.56
CA LEU A 14 -4.98 4.83 5.25
C LEU A 14 -6.39 4.74 4.65
N GLY A 15 -7.29 4.04 5.31
CA GLY A 15 -8.63 3.80 4.78
C GLY A 15 -8.66 2.54 3.94
N SER A 16 -9.81 2.25 3.33
CA SER A 16 -9.98 1.03 2.54
C SER A 16 -9.11 1.03 1.30
N GLY A 17 -8.30 -0.03 1.15
CA GLY A 17 -7.47 -0.23 -0.03
C GLY A 17 -8.16 -1.13 -1.04
N LYS A 18 -7.70 -1.06 -2.28
CA LYS A 18 -8.16 -1.93 -3.36
C LYS A 18 -7.05 -2.86 -3.79
N PRO A 19 -7.31 -4.18 -3.92
CA PRO A 19 -6.28 -5.10 -4.38
C PRO A 19 -5.90 -4.80 -5.83
N THR A 20 -4.60 -4.88 -6.10
CA THR A 20 -4.06 -4.71 -7.43
C THR A 20 -3.30 -5.97 -7.82
N ALA A 21 -2.50 -5.93 -8.90
CA ALA A 21 -1.70 -7.07 -9.32
C ALA A 21 -0.59 -7.37 -8.33
N ARG A 22 -0.14 -8.63 -8.29
CA ARG A 22 1.03 -9.06 -7.50
C ARG A 22 0.88 -8.87 -6.00
N ASN A 23 -0.35 -9.03 -5.49
CA ASN A 23 -0.63 -8.92 -4.06
C ASN A 23 -0.38 -7.52 -3.49
N ASN A 24 -0.39 -6.50 -4.34
CA ASN A 24 -0.32 -5.11 -3.88
C ASN A 24 -1.72 -4.58 -3.61
N TYR A 25 -1.77 -3.53 -2.78
CA TYR A 25 -3.01 -2.80 -2.52
C TYR A 25 -2.79 -1.33 -2.84
N ALA A 26 -3.80 -0.70 -3.44
CA ALA A 26 -3.76 0.72 -3.77
C ALA A 26 -4.55 1.52 -2.75
N TYR A 27 -3.95 2.60 -2.26
CA TYR A 27 -4.54 3.49 -1.27
C TYR A 27 -4.45 4.93 -1.75
N HIS A 28 -5.24 5.81 -1.14
CA HIS A 28 -5.09 7.25 -1.34
C HIS A 28 -3.82 7.70 -0.62
N CYS A 29 -2.94 8.38 -1.35
CA CYS A 29 -1.68 8.84 -0.80
C CYS A 29 -1.91 9.97 0.22
N PRO A 30 -1.43 9.82 1.47
CA PRO A 30 -1.60 10.87 2.47
C PRO A 30 -0.69 12.08 2.24
N PHE A 31 0.32 11.94 1.39
CA PHE A 31 1.29 13.02 1.14
C PHE A 31 0.84 13.97 0.04
N CYS A 32 0.20 13.47 -1.00
CA CYS A 32 -0.24 14.31 -2.12
C CYS A 32 -1.75 14.44 -2.21
N ASN A 33 -2.49 13.69 -1.40
CA ASN A 33 -3.95 13.74 -1.33
C ASN A 33 -4.62 13.66 -2.70
N HIS A 34 -4.11 12.77 -3.56
CA HIS A 34 -4.64 12.59 -4.91
C HIS A 34 -6.05 11.98 -4.83
N HIS A 35 -6.94 12.39 -5.73
CA HIS A 35 -8.33 11.93 -5.72
C HIS A 35 -8.49 10.45 -6.14
N LYS A 36 -7.45 9.87 -6.75
CA LYS A 36 -7.42 8.45 -7.09
C LYS A 36 -6.43 7.71 -6.19
N PRO A 37 -6.64 6.38 -5.94
CA PRO A 37 -5.71 5.61 -5.14
C PRO A 37 -4.41 5.37 -5.93
N LYS A 38 -3.41 6.20 -5.70
CA LYS A 38 -2.12 6.16 -6.38
C LYS A 38 -1.00 5.57 -5.53
N LEU A 39 -1.21 5.42 -4.23
CA LEU A 39 -0.22 4.81 -3.35
C LEU A 39 -0.37 3.30 -3.39
N GLU A 40 0.60 2.62 -3.97
CA GLU A 40 0.61 1.17 -4.05
C GLU A 40 1.55 0.59 -3.01
N VAL A 41 1.04 -0.36 -2.22
CA VAL A 41 1.78 -0.96 -1.11
C VAL A 41 1.80 -2.47 -1.29
N ASN A 42 2.97 -3.09 -1.18
CA ASN A 42 3.08 -4.54 -1.18
C ASN A 42 2.84 -5.05 0.24
N LEU A 43 1.79 -5.85 0.40
CA LEU A 43 1.39 -6.40 1.69
C LEU A 43 1.68 -7.91 1.77
N THR A 44 2.63 -8.38 1.00
CA THR A 44 3.05 -9.77 1.00
C THR A 44 3.95 -10.06 2.20
N GLU A 45 3.68 -11.17 2.88
CA GLU A 45 4.58 -11.66 3.91
C GLU A 45 5.85 -12.22 3.27
N ASN A 46 7.02 -11.79 3.78
CA ASN A 46 8.30 -12.25 3.25
C ASN A 46 9.33 -12.34 4.38
N ARG A 47 10.43 -13.07 4.11
CA ARG A 47 11.47 -13.32 5.11
C ARG A 47 12.20 -12.07 5.54
N GLU A 48 12.28 -11.08 4.66
CA GLU A 48 13.01 -9.85 4.93
C GLU A 48 12.17 -8.83 5.67
N GLY A 49 10.88 -9.06 5.80
CA GLY A 49 9.97 -8.14 6.45
C GLY A 49 9.81 -6.82 5.72
N LYS A 50 10.11 -6.79 4.43
CA LYS A 50 10.04 -5.59 3.61
C LYS A 50 8.71 -5.49 2.91
N ASN A 51 8.09 -4.33 3.02
CA ASN A 51 6.82 -4.02 2.37
C ASN A 51 6.98 -2.75 1.55
N PRO A 52 7.59 -2.84 0.36
CA PRO A 52 7.84 -1.66 -0.45
C PRO A 52 6.54 -0.98 -0.88
N TRP A 53 6.58 0.33 -0.93
CA TRP A 53 5.44 1.14 -1.33
C TRP A 53 5.89 2.32 -2.18
N HIS A 54 4.99 2.78 -3.05
CA HIS A 54 5.28 3.86 -3.98
C HIS A 54 4.00 4.58 -4.36
N CYS A 55 4.03 5.91 -4.33
CA CYS A 55 2.93 6.72 -4.85
C CYS A 55 3.24 7.14 -6.28
N TRP A 56 2.37 6.74 -7.20
CA TRP A 56 2.55 7.03 -8.63
C TRP A 56 2.20 8.47 -8.99
N ALA A 57 1.64 9.24 -8.07
CA ALA A 57 1.30 10.65 -8.31
C ALA A 57 2.40 11.61 -7.85
N CYS A 58 2.92 11.43 -6.63
CA CYS A 58 3.95 12.32 -6.08
C CYS A 58 5.33 11.70 -5.98
N ASP A 59 5.47 10.43 -6.40
CA ASP A 59 6.75 9.70 -6.46
C ASP A 59 7.40 9.44 -5.09
N VAL A 60 6.66 9.60 -4.00
CA VAL A 60 7.17 9.21 -2.68
C VAL A 60 7.20 7.68 -2.58
N ARG A 61 8.24 7.14 -1.95
CA ARG A 61 8.44 5.69 -1.86
C ARG A 61 9.26 5.32 -0.63
N GLY A 62 9.18 4.03 -0.28
CA GLY A 62 9.93 3.50 0.84
C GLY A 62 9.78 1.99 0.96
N THR A 63 10.29 1.44 2.05
CA THR A 63 10.19 0.01 2.35
C THR A 63 9.71 -0.24 3.76
#